data_dd469c7d9495cd55d72dbac53fbaebcb
#
_entry.id   dd469c7d9495cd55d72dbac53fbaebcb
#
_cell.length_a   1.000
_cell.length_b   1.000
_cell.length_c   1.000
_cell.angle_alpha   90.00
_cell.angle_beta   90.00
_cell.angle_gamma   90.00
#
_symmetry.space_group_name_H-M   'P 1'
#
loop_
_entity.id
_entity.type
_entity.pdbx_description
1 polymer ?
#
loop_
_entity_poly.entity_id
_entity_poly.type
_entity_poly.pdbx_seq_one_letter_code
_entity_poly.pdbx_strand_id
1 'polypeptide(L)'
;MSEFSEKMGMEVGNAFKSGYNCSEAIVEAFRKYAGVNIDDNAFRLASGFGGGIGHARNICGALVGCTMVISTLIGRNTPEEKPLKEIYPVTKEFHDRFEKEFGSTMCKDLMPYEFNTRDHLKNCLKLTNRICKFLAEFLEEKGLITV
;
A
#
# COMPACT_ATOMS: atom_id res chain seq x y z
N MET A 1 -16.54 0.48 9.27
CA MET A 1 -15.15 0.93 9.18
C MET A 1 -14.62 1.17 10.60
N SER A 2 -13.44 0.68 10.92
CA SER A 2 -12.90 0.76 12.27
C SER A 2 -12.22 2.11 12.54
N GLU A 3 -12.04 2.43 13.82
CA GLU A 3 -11.25 3.60 14.20
C GLU A 3 -9.83 3.51 13.66
N PHE A 4 -9.26 2.31 13.65
CA PHE A 4 -7.92 2.07 13.13
C PHE A 4 -7.85 2.41 11.64
N SER A 5 -8.80 1.94 10.83
CA SER A 5 -8.79 2.22 9.40
C SER A 5 -8.96 3.72 9.13
N GLU A 6 -9.81 4.40 9.90
CA GLU A 6 -9.99 5.85 9.77
C GLU A 6 -8.70 6.60 10.11
N LYS A 7 -8.02 6.19 11.19
CA LYS A 7 -6.74 6.78 11.57
C LYS A 7 -5.70 6.59 10.48
N MET A 8 -5.61 5.38 9.94
CA MET A 8 -4.63 5.07 8.90
C MET A 8 -4.88 5.89 7.63
N GLY A 9 -6.15 6.05 7.26
CA GLY A 9 -6.51 6.91 6.13
C GLY A 9 -6.07 8.36 6.32
N MET A 10 -6.23 8.89 7.52
CA MET A 10 -5.78 10.24 7.84
C MET A 10 -4.25 10.34 7.78
N GLU A 11 -3.57 9.38 8.35
CA GLU A 11 -2.09 9.41 8.45
C GLU A 11 -1.42 9.21 7.09
N VAL A 12 -1.97 8.36 6.21
CA VAL A 12 -1.44 8.24 4.85
C VAL A 12 -1.64 9.54 4.07
N GLY A 13 -2.76 10.22 4.30
CA GLY A 13 -3.00 11.52 3.69
C GLY A 13 -1.97 12.55 4.11
N ASN A 14 -1.63 12.58 5.40
CA ASN A 14 -0.61 13.47 5.93
C ASN A 14 0.77 13.15 5.33
N ALA A 15 1.11 11.88 5.22
CA ALA A 15 2.37 11.46 4.59
C ALA A 15 2.43 11.90 3.12
N PHE A 16 1.37 11.67 2.37
CA PHE A 16 1.30 12.08 0.96
C PHE A 16 1.49 13.59 0.82
N LYS A 17 0.82 14.37 1.66
CA LYS A 17 0.94 15.85 1.64
C LYS A 17 2.33 16.33 2.03
N SER A 18 3.07 15.55 2.81
CA SER A 18 4.43 15.92 3.22
C SER A 18 5.48 15.63 2.15
N GLY A 19 5.09 15.01 1.04
CA GLY A 19 5.97 14.81 -0.10
C GLY A 19 6.26 13.36 -0.46
N TYR A 20 5.75 12.40 0.31
CA TYR A 20 5.89 10.99 -0.05
C TYR A 20 5.00 10.63 -1.23
N ASN A 21 5.47 9.73 -2.11
CA ASN A 21 4.62 9.22 -3.18
C ASN A 21 3.64 8.18 -2.62
N CYS A 22 2.76 7.66 -3.49
CA CYS A 22 1.70 6.73 -3.06
C CYS A 22 2.24 5.47 -2.39
N SER A 23 3.31 4.89 -2.92
CA SER A 23 3.93 3.69 -2.35
C SER A 23 4.58 4.00 -1.00
N GLU A 24 5.39 5.06 -0.96
CA GLU A 24 6.07 5.48 0.26
C GLU A 24 5.08 5.85 1.36
N ALA A 25 4.01 6.56 1.00
CA ALA A 25 3.02 7.01 1.99
C ALA A 25 2.34 5.83 2.70
N ILE A 26 2.01 4.77 1.96
CA ILE A 26 1.44 3.55 2.55
C ILE A 26 2.42 2.93 3.54
N VAL A 27 3.66 2.72 3.11
CA VAL A 27 4.68 2.07 3.96
C VAL A 27 4.97 2.92 5.18
N GLU A 28 5.08 4.23 5.02
CA GLU A 28 5.33 5.16 6.13
C GLU A 28 4.21 5.13 7.17
N ALA A 29 2.95 5.17 6.71
CA ALA A 29 1.82 5.15 7.61
C ALA A 29 1.80 3.88 8.47
N PHE A 30 2.06 2.72 7.85
CA PHE A 30 2.02 1.46 8.58
C PHE A 30 3.22 1.28 9.51
N ARG A 31 4.42 1.69 9.12
CA ARG A 31 5.55 1.58 10.05
C ARG A 31 5.44 2.53 11.23
N LYS A 32 4.87 3.72 11.02
CA LYS A 32 4.79 4.74 12.05
C LYS A 32 3.61 4.57 13.00
N TYR A 33 2.45 4.15 12.48
CA TYR A 33 1.21 4.16 13.24
C TYR A 33 0.59 2.78 13.48
N ALA A 34 1.07 1.74 12.81
CA ALA A 34 0.54 0.38 12.96
C ALA A 34 1.56 -0.59 13.55
N GLY A 35 2.72 -0.11 13.94
CA GLY A 35 3.74 -0.94 14.56
C GLY A 35 4.40 -1.96 13.64
N VAL A 36 4.29 -1.78 12.33
CA VAL A 36 4.94 -2.69 11.37
C VAL A 36 6.42 -2.36 11.35
N ASN A 37 7.25 -3.36 11.61
CA ASN A 37 8.70 -3.17 11.72
C ASN A 37 9.36 -3.09 10.35
N ILE A 38 9.52 -1.86 9.85
CA ILE A 38 10.14 -1.59 8.55
C ILE A 38 11.27 -0.58 8.79
N ASP A 39 12.53 -1.03 8.61
CA ASP A 39 13.67 -0.14 8.78
C ASP A 39 13.84 0.77 7.56
N ASP A 40 14.79 1.72 7.65
CA ASP A 40 15.00 2.70 6.59
C ASP A 40 15.46 2.09 5.28
N ASN A 41 16.23 0.99 5.32
CA ASN A 41 16.66 0.32 4.11
C ASN A 41 15.48 -0.36 3.40
N ALA A 42 14.59 -0.99 4.16
CA ALA A 42 13.39 -1.60 3.62
C ALA A 42 12.42 -0.54 3.09
N PHE A 43 12.24 0.56 3.85
CA PHE A 43 11.39 1.66 3.42
C PHE A 43 11.81 2.21 2.06
N ARG A 44 13.11 2.36 1.84
CA ARG A 44 13.66 2.92 0.62
C ARG A 44 13.25 2.15 -0.63
N LEU A 45 12.95 0.85 -0.50
CA LEU A 45 12.49 0.01 -1.61
C LEU A 45 11.18 0.51 -2.23
N ALA A 46 10.41 1.29 -1.51
CA ALA A 46 9.13 1.82 -2.01
C ALA A 46 9.31 3.00 -2.97
N SER A 47 10.45 3.67 -2.96
CA SER A 47 10.62 4.96 -3.64
C SER A 47 10.41 4.92 -5.15
N GLY A 48 10.78 3.84 -5.82
CA GLY A 48 10.70 3.74 -7.28
C GLY A 48 9.33 3.37 -7.83
N PHE A 49 8.36 3.09 -6.97
CA PHE A 49 7.06 2.55 -7.42
C PHE A 49 5.97 3.60 -7.64
N GLY A 50 6.24 4.86 -7.28
CA GLY A 50 5.27 5.94 -7.51
C GLY A 50 4.94 6.12 -8.99
N GLY A 51 3.70 6.50 -9.28
CA GLY A 51 3.25 6.71 -10.66
C GLY A 51 3.22 5.44 -11.50
N GLY A 52 3.10 4.29 -10.86
CA GLY A 52 3.06 3.01 -11.56
C GLY A 52 4.43 2.61 -12.10
N ILE A 53 5.43 2.60 -11.24
CA ILE A 53 6.85 2.35 -11.51
C ILE A 53 7.46 3.53 -12.28
N GLY A 54 7.85 4.54 -11.52
CA GLY A 54 8.57 5.70 -12.07
C GLY A 54 7.80 6.41 -13.19
N HIS A 55 6.50 6.61 -13.00
CA HIS A 55 5.60 7.24 -13.98
C HIS A 55 5.37 6.42 -15.26
N ALA A 56 5.67 5.11 -15.23
CA ALA A 56 5.37 4.22 -16.37
C ALA A 56 3.88 3.87 -16.49
N ARG A 57 3.07 4.27 -15.52
CA ARG A 57 1.62 4.01 -15.47
C ARG A 57 1.27 2.51 -15.44
N ASN A 58 2.21 1.70 -14.97
CA ASN A 58 2.04 0.26 -14.81
C ASN A 58 1.35 -0.03 -13.47
N ILE A 59 1.78 -1.05 -12.73
CA ILE A 59 1.13 -1.44 -11.47
C ILE A 59 1.04 -0.26 -10.50
N CYS A 60 -0.13 -0.11 -9.86
CA CYS A 60 -0.37 0.96 -8.89
C CYS A 60 0.67 0.91 -7.75
N GLY A 61 1.36 2.05 -7.51
CA GLY A 61 2.37 2.13 -6.46
C GLY A 61 1.81 1.89 -5.06
N ALA A 62 0.58 2.32 -4.81
CA ALA A 62 -0.07 2.06 -3.52
C ALA A 62 -0.33 0.57 -3.31
N LEU A 63 -0.69 -0.15 -4.36
CA LEU A 63 -0.85 -1.61 -4.29
C LEU A 63 0.48 -2.29 -3.96
N VAL A 64 1.56 -1.83 -4.58
CA VAL A 64 2.91 -2.34 -4.27
C VAL A 64 3.26 -2.05 -2.81
N GLY A 65 3.00 -0.84 -2.33
CA GLY A 65 3.24 -0.47 -0.93
C GLY A 65 2.47 -1.38 0.03
N CYS A 66 1.21 -1.66 -0.28
CA CYS A 66 0.40 -2.59 0.51
C CYS A 66 1.01 -3.99 0.52
N THR A 67 1.46 -4.47 -0.63
CA THR A 67 2.10 -5.78 -0.73
C THR A 67 3.38 -5.83 0.09
N MET A 68 4.15 -4.75 0.11
CA MET A 68 5.36 -4.65 0.94
C MET A 68 5.03 -4.74 2.43
N VAL A 69 3.95 -4.08 2.87
CA VAL A 69 3.50 -4.16 4.28
C VAL A 69 3.08 -5.59 4.62
N ILE A 70 2.28 -6.22 3.78
CA ILE A 70 1.87 -7.61 3.99
C ILE A 70 3.10 -8.52 4.05
N SER A 71 4.02 -8.34 3.11
CA SER A 71 5.25 -9.16 3.04
C SER A 71 6.10 -9.01 4.30
N THR A 72 6.15 -7.80 4.88
CA THR A 72 6.87 -7.59 6.13
C THR A 72 6.27 -8.41 7.27
N LEU A 73 4.95 -8.54 7.29
CA LEU A 73 4.23 -9.25 8.35
C LEU A 73 4.29 -10.76 8.22
N ILE A 74 4.26 -11.29 6.99
CA ILE A 74 4.16 -12.75 6.77
C ILE A 74 5.27 -13.34 5.94
N GLY A 75 6.24 -12.52 5.49
CA GLY A 75 7.30 -12.94 4.59
C GLY A 75 8.37 -13.80 5.25
N ARG A 76 9.43 -14.03 4.50
CA ARG A 76 10.55 -14.86 4.94
C ARG A 76 11.87 -14.23 4.52
N ASN A 77 12.92 -14.52 5.26
CA ASN A 77 14.26 -14.08 4.90
C ASN A 77 15.03 -15.18 4.15
N THR A 78 14.68 -16.44 4.38
CA THR A 78 15.28 -17.58 3.69
C THR A 78 14.21 -18.58 3.27
N PRO A 79 14.47 -19.40 2.25
CA PRO A 79 13.51 -20.43 1.82
C PRO A 79 13.15 -21.44 2.91
N GLU A 80 14.05 -21.64 3.86
CA GLU A 80 13.87 -22.62 4.93
C GLU A 80 12.88 -22.17 6.01
N GLU A 81 12.64 -20.86 6.14
CA GLU A 81 11.73 -20.35 7.18
C GLU A 81 10.30 -20.77 6.95
N LYS A 82 9.83 -20.69 5.72
CA LYS A 82 8.49 -21.13 5.32
C LYS A 82 8.40 -21.21 3.80
N PRO A 83 7.52 -22.07 3.27
CA PRO A 83 7.32 -22.15 1.81
C PRO A 83 6.47 -20.99 1.29
N LEU A 84 6.65 -20.66 0.02
CA LEU A 84 5.88 -19.61 -0.62
C LEU A 84 4.37 -19.89 -0.63
N LYS A 85 3.98 -21.16 -0.56
CA LYS A 85 2.56 -21.53 -0.48
C LYS A 85 1.86 -21.01 0.78
N GLU A 86 2.63 -20.57 1.79
CA GLU A 86 2.07 -19.94 2.98
C GLU A 86 2.01 -18.41 2.86
N ILE A 87 2.71 -17.85 1.86
CA ILE A 87 2.75 -16.41 1.63
C ILE A 87 1.84 -15.99 0.49
N TYR A 88 1.95 -16.66 -0.66
CA TYR A 88 1.24 -16.29 -1.88
C TYR A 88 -0.29 -16.21 -1.74
N PRO A 89 -0.96 -17.15 -1.04
CA PRO A 89 -2.42 -17.03 -0.93
C PRO A 89 -2.89 -15.75 -0.28
N VAL A 90 -2.16 -15.22 0.70
CA VAL A 90 -2.53 -13.97 1.38
C VAL A 90 -2.34 -12.78 0.47
N THR A 91 -1.19 -12.68 -0.19
CA THR A 91 -0.91 -11.56 -1.11
C THR A 91 -1.82 -11.60 -2.33
N LYS A 92 -2.11 -12.81 -2.85
CA LYS A 92 -3.04 -12.98 -3.96
C LYS A 92 -4.45 -12.57 -3.58
N GLU A 93 -4.89 -12.94 -2.39
CA GLU A 93 -6.23 -12.55 -1.93
C GLU A 93 -6.34 -11.03 -1.84
N PHE A 94 -5.33 -10.35 -1.32
CA PHE A 94 -5.33 -8.89 -1.27
C PHE A 94 -5.38 -8.29 -2.68
N HIS A 95 -4.53 -8.81 -3.58
CA HIS A 95 -4.50 -8.39 -4.97
C HIS A 95 -5.89 -8.53 -5.63
N ASP A 96 -6.51 -9.69 -5.49
CA ASP A 96 -7.79 -9.98 -6.14
C ASP A 96 -8.91 -9.11 -5.56
N ARG A 97 -8.93 -8.91 -4.24
CA ARG A 97 -9.89 -8.01 -3.60
C ARG A 97 -9.67 -6.56 -4.02
N PHE A 98 -8.41 -6.14 -4.16
CA PHE A 98 -8.06 -4.81 -4.63
C PHE A 98 -8.60 -4.56 -6.04
N GLU A 99 -8.34 -5.50 -6.94
CA GLU A 99 -8.80 -5.38 -8.32
C GLU A 99 -10.32 -5.30 -8.40
N LYS A 100 -11.01 -6.09 -7.60
CA LYS A 100 -12.46 -6.08 -7.55
C LYS A 100 -13.00 -4.74 -7.00
N GLU A 101 -12.40 -4.24 -5.93
CA GLU A 101 -12.85 -3.02 -5.25
C GLU A 101 -12.57 -1.77 -6.08
N PHE A 102 -11.40 -1.67 -6.68
CA PHE A 102 -10.95 -0.47 -7.37
C PHE A 102 -11.07 -0.56 -8.90
N GLY A 103 -11.38 -1.73 -9.43
CA GLY A 103 -11.64 -1.93 -10.87
C GLY A 103 -10.41 -2.23 -11.71
N SER A 104 -9.21 -2.02 -11.20
CA SER A 104 -7.96 -2.29 -11.90
C SER A 104 -6.81 -2.30 -10.90
N THR A 105 -5.67 -2.87 -11.30
CA THR A 105 -4.41 -2.78 -10.55
C THR A 105 -3.43 -1.82 -11.22
N MET A 106 -3.79 -1.24 -12.36
CA MET A 106 -2.89 -0.45 -13.17
C MET A 106 -3.07 1.04 -12.94
N CYS A 107 -1.95 1.74 -12.73
CA CYS A 107 -1.96 3.19 -12.54
C CYS A 107 -2.68 3.92 -13.66
N LYS A 108 -2.47 3.49 -14.92
CA LYS A 108 -3.10 4.12 -16.08
C LYS A 108 -4.63 4.12 -16.02
N ASP A 109 -5.21 3.08 -15.41
CA ASP A 109 -6.67 2.95 -15.29
C ASP A 109 -7.19 3.68 -14.06
N LEU A 110 -6.43 3.60 -12.96
CA LEU A 110 -6.84 4.19 -11.68
C LEU A 110 -6.59 5.68 -11.62
N MET A 111 -5.60 6.16 -12.35
CA MET A 111 -5.14 7.54 -12.28
C MET A 111 -4.87 8.09 -13.69
N PRO A 112 -5.93 8.31 -14.50
CA PRO A 112 -5.78 8.75 -15.89
C PRO A 112 -5.51 10.24 -16.05
N TYR A 113 -4.89 10.86 -15.07
CA TYR A 113 -4.58 12.29 -15.08
C TYR A 113 -3.12 12.52 -15.43
N GLU A 114 -2.82 13.68 -15.99
CA GLU A 114 -1.44 14.06 -16.25
C GLU A 114 -0.70 14.24 -14.91
N PHE A 115 0.51 13.66 -14.81
CA PHE A 115 1.28 13.71 -13.57
C PHE A 115 1.62 15.12 -13.14
N ASN A 116 1.66 15.33 -11.83
CA ASN A 116 2.01 16.60 -11.18
C ASN A 116 1.03 17.74 -11.48
N THR A 117 -0.15 17.42 -12.00
CA THR A 117 -1.25 18.37 -12.10
C THR A 117 -2.06 18.35 -10.81
N ARG A 118 -2.88 19.38 -10.62
CA ARG A 118 -3.80 19.44 -9.47
C ARG A 118 -4.74 18.24 -9.46
N ASP A 119 -5.27 17.86 -10.63
CA ASP A 119 -6.19 16.73 -10.73
C ASP A 119 -5.50 15.42 -10.34
N HIS A 120 -4.27 15.21 -10.80
CA HIS A 120 -3.49 14.03 -10.43
C HIS A 120 -3.27 13.98 -8.92
N LEU A 121 -2.72 15.05 -8.34
CA LEU A 121 -2.37 15.07 -6.90
C LEU A 121 -3.61 14.88 -6.03
N LYS A 122 -4.71 15.56 -6.35
CA LYS A 122 -5.95 15.46 -5.60
C LYS A 122 -6.55 14.05 -5.65
N ASN A 123 -6.61 13.47 -6.84
CA ASN A 123 -7.24 12.16 -7.02
C ASN A 123 -6.34 11.02 -6.53
N CYS A 124 -5.03 11.16 -6.67
CA CYS A 124 -4.07 10.18 -6.13
C CYS A 124 -4.12 10.18 -4.60
N LEU A 125 -4.23 11.34 -3.98
CA LEU A 125 -4.41 11.45 -2.53
C LEU A 125 -5.67 10.72 -2.06
N LYS A 126 -6.79 10.95 -2.73
CA LYS A 126 -8.06 10.30 -2.39
C LYS A 126 -7.98 8.79 -2.55
N LEU A 127 -7.40 8.33 -3.66
CA LEU A 127 -7.26 6.92 -3.94
C LEU A 127 -6.34 6.26 -2.92
N THR A 128 -5.19 6.87 -2.64
CA THR A 128 -4.22 6.33 -1.67
C THR A 128 -4.85 6.23 -0.28
N ASN A 129 -5.65 7.21 0.10
CA ASN A 129 -6.40 7.18 1.36
C ASN A 129 -7.34 5.97 1.42
N ARG A 130 -8.13 5.75 0.37
CA ARG A 130 -9.05 4.61 0.29
C ARG A 130 -8.30 3.28 0.32
N ILE A 131 -7.20 3.19 -0.39
CA ILE A 131 -6.37 1.98 -0.44
C ILE A 131 -5.79 1.69 0.93
N CYS A 132 -5.31 2.71 1.63
CA CYS A 132 -4.76 2.54 2.98
C CYS A 132 -5.79 1.98 3.96
N LYS A 133 -7.01 2.52 3.91
CA LYS A 133 -8.11 2.01 4.73
C LYS A 133 -8.44 0.56 4.38
N PHE A 134 -8.44 0.26 3.09
CA PHE A 134 -8.70 -1.08 2.60
C PHE A 134 -7.68 -2.09 3.12
N LEU A 135 -6.40 -1.72 3.10
CA LEU A 135 -5.34 -2.56 3.68
C LEU A 135 -5.53 -2.72 5.19
N ALA A 136 -5.81 -1.63 5.89
CA ALA A 136 -6.01 -1.67 7.34
C ALA A 136 -7.11 -2.66 7.72
N GLU A 137 -8.24 -2.60 7.02
CA GLU A 137 -9.35 -3.51 7.26
C GLU A 137 -9.00 -4.96 6.93
N PHE A 138 -8.27 -5.17 5.82
CA PHE A 138 -7.80 -6.51 5.45
C PHE A 138 -6.89 -7.11 6.53
N LEU A 139 -5.94 -6.32 7.04
CA LEU A 139 -5.02 -6.79 8.07
C LEU A 139 -5.75 -7.10 9.38
N GLU A 140 -6.74 -6.29 9.76
CA GLU A 140 -7.57 -6.56 10.93
C GLU A 140 -8.36 -7.85 10.76
N GLU A 141 -9.03 -8.02 9.60
CA GLU A 141 -9.83 -9.20 9.31
C GLU A 141 -8.99 -10.49 9.37
N LYS A 142 -7.76 -10.43 8.86
CA LYS A 142 -6.87 -11.59 8.84
C LYS A 142 -6.12 -11.82 10.14
N GLY A 143 -6.26 -10.92 11.11
CA GLY A 143 -5.54 -11.02 12.37
C GLY A 143 -4.05 -10.82 12.24
N LEU A 144 -3.60 -10.11 11.20
CA LEU A 144 -2.18 -9.88 10.93
C LEU A 144 -1.60 -8.73 11.72
N ILE A 145 -2.45 -7.86 12.26
CA ILE A 145 -2.06 -6.79 13.17
C ILE A 145 -3.02 -6.76 14.35
N THR A 146 -2.54 -6.24 15.47
CA THR A 146 -3.34 -6.05 16.68
C THR A 146 -3.57 -4.56 16.86
N VAL A 147 -4.83 -4.16 17.02
CA VAL A 147 -5.21 -2.76 17.22
C VAL A 147 -5.91 -2.54 18.54
#